data_6c989870aba5498466f72328c8a65305
#
_entry.id   6c989870aba5498466f72328c8a65305
#
_cell.length_a   1.000
_cell.length_b   1.000
_cell.length_c   1.000
_cell.angle_alpha   90.00
_cell.angle_beta   90.00
_cell.angle_gamma   90.00
#
_symmetry.space_group_name_H-M   'P 1'
#
loop_
_entity.id
_entity.type
_entity.pdbx_description
1 polymer ?
#
loop_
_entity_poly.entity_id
_entity_poly.type
_entity_poly.pdbx_seq_one_letter_code
_entity_poly.pdbx_strand_id
1 'polypeptide(L)' 'MSVDLYQSTTDPGKFLALPAGTDPTELMGPMTFDRDYAHIKRYQAAFEFDPSETYAGVNAAKIAADLLTVKWAMYRREG' A
#
# COMPACT_ATOMS: atom_id res chain seq x y z
N MET A 1 -13.16 3.85 -0.67
CA MET A 1 -12.79 2.44 -0.35
C MET A 1 -11.95 2.39 0.91
N SER A 2 -12.16 1.40 1.73
CA SER A 2 -11.35 1.23 2.94
C SER A 2 -10.11 0.41 2.63
N VAL A 3 -8.97 0.91 3.05
CA VAL A 3 -7.68 0.24 2.85
C VAL A 3 -6.89 0.21 4.14
N ASP A 4 -6.02 -0.79 4.26
CA ASP A 4 -5.00 -0.84 5.29
C ASP A 4 -3.68 -0.39 4.68
N LEU A 5 -3.01 0.56 5.32
CA LEU A 5 -1.74 1.09 4.86
C LEU A 5 -0.59 0.53 5.70
N TYR A 6 0.45 0.10 5.02
CA TYR A 6 1.67 -0.41 5.63
C TYR A 6 2.86 0.41 5.16
N GLN A 7 3.87 0.48 5.98
CA GLN A 7 5.12 1.19 5.69
C GLN A 7 6.29 0.22 5.83
N SER A 8 7.22 0.27 4.88
CA SER A 8 8.46 -0.50 4.99
C SER A 8 9.28 -0.03 6.19
N THR A 9 9.83 -0.97 6.95
CA THR A 9 10.74 -0.66 8.06
C THR A 9 12.18 -0.43 7.59
N THR A 10 12.51 -0.85 6.37
CA THR A 10 13.86 -0.66 5.80
C THR A 10 13.94 0.57 4.90
N ASP A 11 12.82 0.99 4.29
CA ASP A 11 12.75 2.24 3.52
C ASP A 11 11.46 2.95 3.86
N PRO A 12 11.48 3.95 4.76
CA PRO A 12 10.26 4.63 5.21
C PRO A 12 9.52 5.40 4.13
N GLY A 13 10.11 5.58 2.96
CA GLY A 13 9.44 6.19 1.81
C GLY A 13 8.55 5.22 1.04
N LYS A 14 8.66 3.92 1.30
CA LYS A 14 7.89 2.90 0.60
C LYS A 14 6.68 2.46 1.42
N PHE A 15 5.53 2.46 0.77
CA PHE A 15 4.25 2.12 1.37
C PHE A 15 3.53 1.05 0.57
N LEU A 16 2.65 0.34 1.25
CA LEU A 16 1.79 -0.69 0.67
C LEU A 16 0.35 -0.42 1.09
N ALA A 17 -0.56 -0.43 0.13
CA ALA A 17 -1.99 -0.36 0.39
C ALA A 17 -2.64 -1.70 0.06
N LEU A 18 -3.48 -2.18 0.95
CA LEU A 18 -4.27 -3.40 0.79
C LEU A 18 -5.73 -3.10 1.07
N PRO A 19 -6.68 -3.83 0.46
CA PRO A 19 -8.07 -3.74 0.91
C PRO A 19 -8.16 -4.03 2.40
N ALA A 20 -8.99 -3.27 3.11
CA ALA A 20 -9.10 -3.42 4.55
C ALA A 20 -9.46 -4.86 4.93
N GLY A 21 -8.76 -5.40 5.92
CA GLY A 21 -8.95 -6.79 6.36
C GLY A 21 -8.10 -7.82 5.62
N THR A 22 -7.30 -7.41 4.63
CA THR A 22 -6.40 -8.33 3.94
C THR A 22 -5.17 -8.60 4.79
N ASP A 23 -4.82 -9.88 4.94
CA ASP A 23 -3.60 -10.28 5.64
C ASP A 23 -2.40 -10.11 4.69
N PRO A 24 -1.43 -9.23 5.02
CA PRO A 24 -0.27 -9.04 4.14
C PRO A 24 0.58 -10.29 3.94
N THR A 25 0.52 -11.25 4.85
CA THR A 25 1.28 -12.51 4.70
C THR A 25 0.78 -13.33 3.52
N GLU A 26 -0.46 -13.20 3.13
CA GLU A 26 -1.02 -13.88 1.95
C GLU A 26 -0.41 -13.39 0.64
N LEU A 27 0.19 -12.19 0.66
CA LEU A 27 0.76 -11.55 -0.52
C LEU A 27 2.29 -11.54 -0.52
N MET A 28 2.95 -12.16 0.48
CA MET A 28 4.40 -12.16 0.58
C MET A 28 5.08 -12.79 -0.64
N GLY A 29 4.49 -13.85 -1.21
CA GLY A 29 5.01 -14.46 -2.42
C GLY A 29 5.12 -13.46 -3.58
N PRO A 30 4.03 -12.78 -3.97
CA PRO A 30 4.08 -11.77 -5.03
C PRO A 30 4.97 -10.58 -4.72
N MET A 31 5.19 -10.26 -3.45
CA MET A 31 5.95 -9.08 -3.03
C MET A 31 7.43 -9.34 -2.77
N THR A 32 7.91 -10.58 -2.89
CA THR A 32 9.30 -10.92 -2.55
C THR A 32 10.33 -10.34 -3.51
N PHE A 33 9.90 -9.81 -4.65
CA PHE A 33 10.83 -9.16 -5.58
C PHE A 33 11.39 -7.83 -5.04
N ASP A 34 10.79 -7.25 -4.03
CA ASP A 34 11.28 -6.04 -3.38
C ASP A 34 11.49 -6.31 -1.88
N ARG A 35 12.76 -6.31 -1.47
CA ARG A 35 13.14 -6.61 -0.07
C ARG A 35 12.50 -5.66 0.93
N ASP A 36 12.25 -4.42 0.54
CA ASP A 36 11.71 -3.42 1.46
C ASP A 36 10.27 -3.75 1.85
N TYR A 37 9.57 -4.55 1.05
CA TYR A 37 8.22 -5.01 1.38
C TYR A 37 8.20 -6.34 2.13
N ALA A 38 9.36 -6.96 2.38
CA ALA A 38 9.46 -8.12 3.25
C ALA A 38 9.36 -7.75 4.72
N HIS A 39 9.64 -6.50 5.07
CA HIS A 39 9.63 -5.99 6.44
C HIS A 39 8.74 -4.75 6.50
N ILE A 40 7.47 -4.95 6.80
CA ILE A 40 6.47 -3.88 6.85
C ILE A 40 5.80 -3.83 8.21
N LYS A 41 5.32 -2.65 8.57
CA LYS A 41 4.52 -2.43 9.76
C LYS A 41 3.23 -1.72 9.39
N ARG A 42 2.17 -1.92 10.17
CA ARG A 42 0.93 -1.20 9.93
C ARG A 42 1.13 0.30 10.17
N TYR A 43 0.81 1.10 9.18
CA TYR A 43 0.88 2.54 9.24
C TYR A 43 -0.48 3.14 9.63
N GLN A 44 -1.54 2.68 8.97
CA GLN A 44 -2.91 3.14 9.26
C GLN A 44 -3.91 2.04 8.88
N ALA A 45 -4.82 1.71 9.80
CA ALA A 45 -5.86 0.72 9.56
C ALA A 45 -7.15 1.40 9.12
N ALA A 46 -7.88 0.75 8.22
CA ALA A 46 -9.21 1.18 7.76
C ALA A 46 -9.24 2.64 7.31
N PHE A 47 -8.21 3.05 6.56
CA PHE A 47 -8.16 4.38 5.96
C PHE A 47 -9.18 4.47 4.84
N GLU A 48 -10.00 5.52 4.86
CA GLU A 48 -10.97 5.75 3.78
C GLU A 48 -10.26 6.42 2.62
N PHE A 49 -9.92 5.63 1.62
CA PHE A 49 -9.18 6.08 0.44
C PHE A 49 -10.16 6.51 -0.65
N ASP A 50 -10.01 7.75 -1.12
CA ASP A 50 -10.80 8.29 -2.22
C ASP A 50 -9.91 8.50 -3.43
N PRO A 51 -10.09 7.72 -4.52
CA PRO A 51 -9.26 7.85 -5.72
C PRO A 51 -9.38 9.21 -6.42
N SER A 52 -10.43 9.97 -6.13
CA SER A 52 -10.62 11.30 -6.70
C SER A 52 -9.91 12.41 -5.92
N GLU A 53 -9.47 12.12 -4.70
CA GLU A 53 -8.74 13.08 -3.87
C GLU A 53 -7.30 13.21 -4.33
N THR A 54 -6.70 14.36 -4.02
CA THR A 54 -5.29 14.61 -4.27
C THR A 54 -4.51 14.35 -2.98
N TYR A 55 -3.58 13.40 -3.05
CA TYR A 55 -2.66 13.11 -1.94
C TYR A 55 -1.26 13.51 -2.37
N ALA A 56 -0.59 14.32 -1.56
CA ALA A 56 0.74 14.86 -1.89
C ALA A 56 1.75 13.72 -2.15
N GLY A 57 2.39 13.77 -3.32
CA GLY A 57 3.39 12.78 -3.71
C GLY A 57 2.86 11.39 -4.06
N VAL A 58 1.54 11.24 -4.21
CA VAL A 58 0.89 9.93 -4.43
C VAL A 58 -0.03 9.99 -5.64
N ASN A 59 0.06 8.99 -6.52
CA ASN A 59 -0.85 8.84 -7.64
C ASN A 59 -2.04 7.96 -7.21
N ALA A 60 -3.11 8.60 -6.75
CA ALA A 60 -4.28 7.92 -6.22
C ALA A 60 -4.98 7.05 -7.28
N ALA A 61 -5.03 7.51 -8.53
CA ALA A 61 -5.68 6.75 -9.61
C ALA A 61 -4.95 5.43 -9.89
N LYS A 62 -3.61 5.45 -9.87
CA LYS A 62 -2.81 4.24 -10.05
C LYS A 62 -2.98 3.27 -8.90
N ILE A 63 -3.01 3.77 -7.68
CA ILE A 63 -3.23 2.94 -6.49
C ILE A 63 -4.59 2.26 -6.57
N ALA A 64 -5.64 2.99 -6.93
CA ALA A 64 -6.97 2.43 -7.08
C ALA A 64 -7.02 1.36 -8.16
N ALA A 65 -6.38 1.59 -9.30
CA ALA A 65 -6.32 0.62 -10.39
C ALA A 65 -5.61 -0.66 -9.95
N ASP A 66 -4.49 -0.55 -9.23
CA ASP A 66 -3.75 -1.70 -8.73
C ASP A 66 -4.57 -2.49 -7.70
N LEU A 67 -5.28 -1.81 -6.81
CA LEU A 67 -6.15 -2.47 -5.82
C LEU A 67 -7.27 -3.27 -6.49
N LEU A 68 -7.80 -2.77 -7.60
CA LEU A 68 -8.87 -3.45 -8.33
C LEU A 68 -8.37 -4.62 -9.17
N THR A 69 -7.14 -4.57 -9.65
CA THR A 69 -6.58 -5.59 -10.55
C THR A 69 -5.82 -6.68 -9.81
N VAL A 70 -4.88 -6.30 -8.95
CA VAL A 70 -4.00 -7.27 -8.27
C VAL A 70 -4.23 -7.35 -6.76
N LYS A 71 -5.11 -6.52 -6.21
CA LYS A 71 -5.48 -6.51 -4.79
C LYS A 71 -4.40 -6.00 -3.85
N TRP A 72 -3.40 -5.32 -4.38
CA TRP A 72 -2.37 -4.63 -3.58
C TRP A 72 -1.76 -3.52 -4.41
N ALA A 73 -1.27 -2.48 -3.74
CA ALA A 73 -0.63 -1.34 -4.40
C ALA A 73 0.61 -0.93 -3.62
N MET A 74 1.75 -0.93 -4.30
CA MET A 74 3.00 -0.40 -3.77
C MET A 74 3.18 1.03 -4.28
N TYR A 75 3.56 1.94 -3.40
CA TYR A 75 3.80 3.31 -3.80
C TYR A 75 4.89 3.94 -2.94
N ARG A 76 5.50 4.99 -3.47
CA ARG A 76 6.51 5.76 -2.77
C ARG A 76 5.94 7.12 -2.40
N ARG A 77 6.10 7.49 -1.16
CA ARG A 77 5.72 8.81 -0.66
C ARG A 77 6.96 9.52 -0.17
N GLU A 78 7.26 10.66 -0.79
CA GLU A 78 8.31 11.55 -0.32
C GLU A 78 7.66 12.63 0.53
N GLY A 79 8.07 12.68 1.79
CA GLY A 79 7.40 13.60 2.66
C GLY A 79 8.25 14.32 3.63
#